data_105e80e8002ac59854dbd38e4b833d4e
#
_entry.id   105e80e8002ac59854dbd38e4b833d4e
#
_cell.length_a   1.000
_cell.length_b   1.000
_cell.length_c   1.000
_cell.angle_alpha   90.00
_cell.angle_beta   90.00
_cell.angle_gamma   90.00
#
_symmetry.space_group_name_H-M   'P 1'
#
loop_
_entity.id
_entity.type
_entity.pdbx_description
1 polymer ?
#
loop_
_entity_poly.entity_id
_entity_poly.type
_entity_poly.pdbx_seq_one_letter_code
_entity_poly.pdbx_strand_id
1 'polypeptide(L)'
;GGGLGGLVKLGTTPQVGEGFHAQYVQGIGSFRTFDEFARFTYGSDRWQVSTRAVYSSSPNDYKYTNHDKKINIYDEEKNIIGQYHPKERNRSGSSKDLHLLQEVYYNTLKGDRFGLNAWYINSNRELPMLTTDYGDETAFENRQREQTFRGVLSWDHIKEKWKVGVKGGYIHTWMAYDYRREVAPDNWASMTRSRSKINTFYGQAEAEYSPGRKWFFTSNVS
;
A
#
# COMPACT_ATOMS: atom_id res chain seq x y z
N GLY A 1 -9.81 17.46 12.87
CA GLY A 1 -9.45 16.10 13.18
C GLY A 1 -9.46 15.82 14.66
N GLY A 2 -10.42 15.05 15.14
CA GLY A 2 -10.50 14.61 16.52
C GLY A 2 -9.87 13.22 16.69
N GLY A 3 -8.60 13.18 17.02
CA GLY A 3 -7.93 11.93 17.39
C GLY A 3 -7.51 11.99 18.85
N LEU A 4 -7.98 11.06 19.67
CA LEU A 4 -7.45 10.81 20.99
C LEU A 4 -6.08 10.14 20.84
N GLY A 5 -4.97 10.88 20.98
CA GLY A 5 -3.64 10.26 20.97
C GLY A 5 -2.53 10.99 20.21
N GLY A 6 -2.75 12.18 19.73
CA GLY A 6 -1.74 12.97 19.04
C GLY A 6 -1.76 12.81 17.50
N LEU A 7 -1.43 13.87 16.80
CA LEU A 7 -1.34 13.92 15.33
C LEU A 7 0.13 14.03 14.93
N VAL A 8 0.61 13.05 14.16
CA VAL A 8 1.90 13.15 13.46
C VAL A 8 1.63 13.57 12.01
N LYS A 9 2.01 14.79 11.66
CA LYS A 9 1.93 15.29 10.28
C LYS A 9 3.25 14.97 9.56
N LEU A 10 3.24 14.00 8.67
CA LEU A 10 4.36 13.73 7.77
C LEU A 10 4.14 14.50 6.45
N GLY A 11 5.05 15.38 6.13
CA GLY A 11 5.07 16.08 4.84
C GLY A 11 6.29 15.65 4.05
N THR A 12 6.10 15.12 2.85
CA THR A 12 7.19 14.87 1.91
C THR A 12 7.09 15.91 0.79
N THR A 13 8.00 16.89 0.81
CA THR A 13 8.24 17.69 -0.38
C THR A 13 9.45 17.07 -1.06
N PRO A 14 9.35 16.56 -2.29
CA PRO A 14 10.52 16.01 -2.95
C PRO A 14 11.53 17.13 -3.17
N GLN A 15 12.71 17.01 -2.56
CA GLN A 15 13.85 17.79 -2.99
C GLN A 15 14.34 17.19 -4.31
N VAL A 16 13.95 17.80 -5.40
CA VAL A 16 14.38 17.40 -6.73
C VAL A 16 15.58 18.24 -7.08
N GLY A 17 16.73 17.61 -7.32
CA GLY A 17 17.93 18.30 -7.84
C GLY A 17 17.66 18.91 -9.21
N GLU A 18 18.49 19.88 -9.61
CA GLU A 18 18.40 20.50 -10.92
C GLU A 18 18.68 19.47 -12.04
N GLY A 19 17.92 19.53 -13.12
CA GLY A 19 18.03 18.62 -14.24
C GLY A 19 17.26 17.31 -14.07
N PHE A 20 17.63 16.31 -14.85
CA PHE A 20 17.00 15.00 -14.87
C PHE A 20 17.83 13.97 -14.10
N HIS A 21 17.18 13.22 -13.21
CA HIS A 21 17.81 12.13 -12.48
C HIS A 21 16.95 10.88 -12.56
N ALA A 22 17.59 9.72 -12.65
CA ALA A 22 16.96 8.41 -12.63
C ALA A 22 17.63 7.51 -11.59
N GLN A 23 16.84 6.69 -10.92
CA GLN A 23 17.30 5.67 -9.99
C GLN A 23 16.51 4.40 -10.23
N TYR A 24 17.18 3.27 -10.23
CA TYR A 24 16.57 1.96 -10.25
C TYR A 24 17.22 1.08 -9.18
N VAL A 25 16.40 0.35 -8.45
CA VAL A 25 16.85 -0.59 -7.42
C VAL A 25 16.07 -1.88 -7.61
N GLN A 26 16.79 -3.00 -7.64
CA GLN A 26 16.22 -4.33 -7.69
C GLN A 26 16.59 -5.08 -6.42
N GLY A 27 15.61 -5.71 -5.80
CA GLY A 27 15.76 -6.58 -4.64
C GLY A 27 15.33 -8.00 -4.96
N ILE A 28 16.13 -8.97 -4.51
CA ILE A 28 15.78 -10.40 -4.57
C ILE A 28 15.88 -10.93 -3.16
N GLY A 29 14.79 -11.51 -2.66
CA GLY A 29 14.68 -12.03 -1.30
C GLY A 29 14.38 -13.51 -1.25
N SER A 30 14.27 -14.03 -0.04
CA SER A 30 13.86 -15.41 0.23
C SER A 30 12.47 -15.69 -0.34
N PHE A 31 12.16 -16.95 -0.58
CA PHE A 31 10.86 -17.43 -1.09
C PHE A 31 10.48 -16.82 -2.45
N ARG A 32 11.48 -16.57 -3.30
CA ARG A 32 11.34 -15.97 -4.63
C ARG A 32 10.70 -14.58 -4.58
N THR A 33 11.01 -13.81 -3.54
CA THR A 33 10.60 -12.42 -3.45
C THR A 33 11.39 -11.59 -4.44
N PHE A 34 10.68 -10.74 -5.17
CA PHE A 34 11.22 -9.87 -6.18
C PHE A 34 10.65 -8.46 -5.97
N ASP A 35 11.54 -7.49 -5.74
CA ASP A 35 11.20 -6.10 -5.50
C ASP A 35 11.88 -5.22 -6.53
N GLU A 36 11.14 -4.32 -7.14
CA GLU A 36 11.64 -3.32 -8.07
C GLU A 36 11.22 -1.92 -7.64
N PHE A 37 12.15 -1.01 -7.70
CA PHE A 37 11.92 0.41 -7.48
C PHE A 37 12.54 1.21 -8.62
N ALA A 38 11.74 2.07 -9.25
CA ALA A 38 12.19 3.03 -10.22
C ALA A 38 11.76 4.44 -9.79
N ARG A 39 12.66 5.39 -9.92
CA ARG A 39 12.40 6.80 -9.66
C ARG A 39 12.97 7.63 -10.80
N PHE A 40 12.16 8.55 -11.31
CA PHE A 40 12.55 9.57 -12.26
C PHE A 40 12.22 10.93 -11.68
N THR A 41 13.15 11.85 -11.72
CA THR A 41 12.94 13.22 -11.25
C THR A 41 13.44 14.21 -12.25
N TYR A 42 12.75 15.35 -12.37
CA TYR A 42 13.15 16.51 -13.11
C TYR A 42 12.97 17.75 -12.26
N GLY A 43 14.02 18.57 -12.16
CA GLY A 43 14.01 19.82 -11.44
C GLY A 43 14.51 20.98 -12.29
N SER A 44 13.83 22.11 -12.17
CA SER A 44 14.25 23.41 -12.69
C SER A 44 13.78 24.51 -11.74
N ASP A 45 14.11 25.77 -12.02
CA ASP A 45 13.68 26.92 -11.21
C ASP A 45 12.17 26.96 -10.95
N ARG A 46 11.38 26.46 -11.89
CA ARG A 46 9.91 26.49 -11.80
C ARG A 46 9.25 25.15 -11.63
N TRP A 47 9.83 24.08 -12.16
CA TRP A 47 9.23 22.76 -12.19
C TRP A 47 9.95 21.79 -11.28
N GLN A 48 9.20 21.03 -10.54
CA GLN A 48 9.67 19.86 -9.82
C GLN A 48 8.74 18.69 -10.14
N VAL A 49 9.28 17.66 -10.74
CA VAL A 49 8.53 16.48 -11.16
C VAL A 49 9.20 15.24 -10.55
N SER A 50 8.43 14.36 -9.97
CA SER A 50 8.91 13.08 -9.45
C SER A 50 7.92 11.98 -9.81
N THR A 51 8.39 10.97 -10.50
CA THR A 51 7.66 9.73 -10.79
C THR A 51 8.33 8.59 -10.08
N ARG A 52 7.58 7.80 -9.31
CA ARG A 52 8.08 6.62 -8.61
C ARG A 52 7.19 5.43 -8.92
N ALA A 53 7.81 4.30 -9.23
CA ALA A 53 7.16 3.02 -9.39
C ALA A 53 7.78 2.02 -8.42
N VAL A 54 6.95 1.28 -7.73
CA VAL A 54 7.35 0.16 -6.86
C VAL A 54 6.56 -1.06 -7.30
N TYR A 55 7.23 -2.15 -7.57
CA TYR A 55 6.61 -3.42 -7.81
C TYR A 55 7.22 -4.46 -6.87
N SER A 56 6.37 -5.20 -6.19
CA SER A 56 6.79 -6.30 -5.31
C SER A 56 5.98 -7.54 -5.62
N SER A 57 6.64 -8.68 -5.69
CA SER A 57 5.95 -9.97 -5.84
C SER A 57 6.66 -11.07 -5.07
N SER A 58 5.87 -11.93 -4.45
CA SER A 58 6.37 -13.11 -3.77
C SER A 58 5.33 -14.23 -3.84
N PRO A 59 5.70 -15.45 -4.25
CA PRO A 59 4.87 -16.63 -4.04
C PRO A 59 4.73 -16.98 -2.56
N ASN A 60 5.70 -16.57 -1.73
CA ASN A 60 5.72 -16.77 -0.28
C ASN A 60 5.47 -18.24 0.13
N ASP A 61 6.04 -19.16 -0.64
CA ASP A 61 5.82 -20.61 -0.57
C ASP A 61 6.81 -21.34 0.35
N TYR A 62 7.13 -20.72 1.49
CA TYR A 62 8.07 -21.28 2.45
C TYR A 62 7.59 -22.62 3.04
N LYS A 63 8.56 -23.44 3.45
CA LYS A 63 8.32 -24.67 4.20
C LYS A 63 8.34 -24.36 5.69
N TYR A 64 7.43 -24.95 6.44
CA TYR A 64 7.36 -24.83 7.90
C TYR A 64 7.01 -26.17 8.53
N THR A 65 7.33 -26.34 9.82
CA THR A 65 6.87 -27.48 10.60
C THR A 65 5.51 -27.14 11.17
N ASN A 66 4.49 -27.92 10.81
CA ASN A 66 3.14 -27.72 11.33
C ASN A 66 3.03 -28.33 12.74
N HIS A 67 3.16 -27.49 13.77
CA HIS A 67 3.09 -27.92 15.15
C HIS A 67 1.67 -28.28 15.62
N ASP A 68 0.64 -27.86 14.88
CA ASP A 68 -0.76 -28.16 15.20
C ASP A 68 -1.19 -29.53 14.67
N LYS A 69 -0.44 -30.09 13.72
CA LYS A 69 -0.68 -31.42 13.13
C LYS A 69 0.31 -32.43 13.67
N LYS A 70 -0.22 -33.57 14.16
CA LYS A 70 0.57 -34.71 14.57
C LYS A 70 0.24 -35.91 13.69
N ILE A 71 1.27 -36.55 13.16
CA ILE A 71 1.14 -37.76 12.36
C ILE A 71 1.71 -38.92 13.19
N ASN A 72 0.90 -39.98 13.36
CA ASN A 72 1.32 -41.17 14.06
C ASN A 72 2.24 -42.01 13.18
N ILE A 73 3.25 -42.58 13.78
CA ILE A 73 4.12 -43.61 13.19
C ILE A 73 3.63 -44.95 13.73
N TYR A 74 3.39 -45.91 12.84
CA TYR A 74 2.88 -47.23 13.16
C TYR A 74 3.97 -48.28 12.91
N ASP A 75 3.96 -49.33 13.70
CA ASP A 75 4.74 -50.55 13.43
C ASP A 75 3.98 -51.46 12.43
N GLU A 76 4.58 -52.64 12.13
CA GLU A 76 3.97 -53.65 11.26
C GLU A 76 2.64 -54.19 11.81
N GLU A 77 2.46 -54.16 13.14
CA GLU A 77 1.29 -54.61 13.86
C GLU A 77 0.21 -53.51 14.04
N LYS A 78 0.45 -52.31 13.42
CA LYS A 78 -0.40 -51.11 13.51
C LYS A 78 -0.48 -50.49 14.92
N ASN A 79 0.49 -50.73 15.80
CA ASN A 79 0.61 -50.01 17.07
C ASN A 79 1.31 -48.65 16.81
N ILE A 80 0.90 -47.64 17.56
CA ILE A 80 1.56 -46.30 17.47
C ILE A 80 2.90 -46.37 18.22
N ILE A 81 4.02 -46.26 17.51
CA ILE A 81 5.36 -46.26 18.03
C ILE A 81 5.99 -44.87 18.15
N GLY A 82 5.33 -43.85 17.63
CA GLY A 82 5.83 -42.48 17.72
C GLY A 82 4.89 -41.49 17.06
N GLN A 83 5.23 -40.22 17.20
CA GLN A 83 4.52 -39.12 16.55
C GLN A 83 5.51 -38.08 16.04
N TYR A 84 5.21 -37.42 14.95
CA TYR A 84 5.99 -36.29 14.45
C TYR A 84 5.10 -35.19 13.90
N HIS A 85 5.64 -33.97 13.85
CA HIS A 85 5.02 -32.82 13.20
C HIS A 85 5.46 -32.76 11.72
N PRO A 86 4.52 -32.77 10.76
CA PRO A 86 4.89 -32.78 9.34
C PRO A 86 5.49 -31.45 8.91
N LYS A 87 6.39 -31.51 7.93
CA LYS A 87 6.81 -30.34 7.17
C LYS A 87 5.84 -30.08 6.05
N GLU A 88 5.25 -28.91 6.05
CA GLU A 88 4.30 -28.47 5.04
C GLU A 88 4.83 -27.23 4.29
N ARG A 89 4.19 -26.89 3.19
CA ARG A 89 4.51 -25.69 2.41
C ARG A 89 3.34 -24.74 2.50
N ASN A 90 3.62 -23.45 2.71
CA ASN A 90 2.59 -22.43 2.61
C ASN A 90 2.00 -22.42 1.18
N ARG A 91 0.69 -22.65 1.05
CA ARG A 91 0.01 -22.81 -0.25
C ARG A 91 -0.71 -21.56 -0.72
N SER A 92 -0.95 -20.59 0.17
CA SER A 92 -1.80 -19.42 -0.10
C SER A 92 -1.22 -18.17 0.54
N GLY A 93 -0.01 -17.80 0.12
CA GLY A 93 0.66 -16.64 0.66
C GLY A 93 1.16 -15.68 -0.43
N SER A 94 0.81 -15.94 -1.69
CA SER A 94 1.34 -15.13 -2.78
C SER A 94 0.84 -13.68 -2.71
N SER A 95 1.72 -12.75 -3.03
CA SER A 95 1.41 -11.33 -3.10
C SER A 95 1.99 -10.69 -4.34
N LYS A 96 1.27 -9.70 -4.88
CA LYS A 96 1.72 -8.82 -5.96
C LYS A 96 1.21 -7.42 -5.66
N ASP A 97 2.12 -6.48 -5.52
CA ASP A 97 1.83 -5.08 -5.21
C ASP A 97 2.48 -4.18 -6.25
N LEU A 98 1.70 -3.26 -6.82
CA LEU A 98 2.17 -2.21 -7.72
C LEU A 98 1.78 -0.85 -7.14
N HIS A 99 2.73 0.04 -6.98
CA HIS A 99 2.52 1.42 -6.56
C HIS A 99 3.10 2.36 -7.60
N LEU A 100 2.30 3.32 -8.06
CA LEU A 100 2.73 4.40 -8.96
C LEU A 100 2.45 5.72 -8.27
N LEU A 101 3.48 6.53 -8.05
CA LEU A 101 3.36 7.85 -7.46
C LEU A 101 3.88 8.90 -8.43
N GLN A 102 3.04 9.86 -8.76
CA GLN A 102 3.36 11.02 -9.56
C GLN A 102 3.23 12.29 -8.72
N GLU A 103 4.28 13.10 -8.70
CA GLU A 103 4.29 14.41 -8.05
C GLU A 103 4.73 15.45 -9.06
N VAL A 104 3.99 16.54 -9.16
CA VAL A 104 4.31 17.67 -10.03
C VAL A 104 4.09 18.95 -9.25
N TYR A 105 5.09 19.80 -9.21
CA TYR A 105 5.00 21.14 -8.62
C TYR A 105 5.45 22.18 -9.61
N TYR A 106 4.73 23.29 -9.65
CA TYR A 106 5.04 24.45 -10.45
C TYR A 106 5.08 25.71 -9.59
N ASN A 107 6.19 26.42 -9.61
CA ASN A 107 6.39 27.67 -8.89
C ASN A 107 6.31 28.84 -9.87
N THR A 108 5.47 29.83 -9.55
CA THR A 108 5.41 31.08 -10.31
C THR A 108 6.43 32.09 -9.78
N LEU A 109 6.74 33.10 -10.60
CA LEU A 109 7.58 34.22 -10.16
C LEU A 109 6.86 35.14 -9.14
N LYS A 110 5.55 34.99 -8.97
CA LYS A 110 4.72 35.81 -8.07
C LYS A 110 4.55 35.22 -6.67
N GLY A 111 5.18 34.07 -6.38
CA GLY A 111 5.10 33.39 -5.08
C GLY A 111 3.98 32.35 -4.97
N ASP A 112 3.36 31.97 -6.10
CA ASP A 112 2.41 30.86 -6.11
C ASP A 112 3.12 29.55 -6.36
N ARG A 113 2.67 28.50 -5.68
CA ARG A 113 3.05 27.13 -5.94
C ARG A 113 1.81 26.28 -6.16
N PHE A 114 1.75 25.62 -7.29
CA PHE A 114 0.74 24.63 -7.62
C PHE A 114 1.33 23.24 -7.46
N GLY A 115 0.57 22.32 -6.89
CA GLY A 115 0.98 20.92 -6.69
C GLY A 115 -0.10 19.96 -7.15
N LEU A 116 0.33 18.90 -7.81
CA LEU A 116 -0.45 17.71 -8.13
C LEU A 116 0.29 16.51 -7.58
N ASN A 117 -0.40 15.72 -6.74
CA ASN A 117 0.08 14.44 -6.27
C ASN A 117 -0.96 13.38 -6.64
N ALA A 118 -0.55 12.35 -7.35
CA ALA A 118 -1.40 11.23 -7.72
C ALA A 118 -0.71 9.92 -7.33
N TRP A 119 -1.41 9.06 -6.61
CA TRP A 119 -0.91 7.78 -6.16
C TRP A 119 -1.90 6.68 -6.53
N TYR A 120 -1.45 5.71 -7.32
CA TYR A 120 -2.18 4.51 -7.67
C TYR A 120 -1.56 3.30 -6.98
N ILE A 121 -2.41 2.47 -6.40
CA ILE A 121 -2.05 1.22 -5.72
C ILE A 121 -2.88 0.10 -6.35
N ASN A 122 -2.22 -1.00 -6.71
CA ASN A 122 -2.87 -2.23 -7.11
C ASN A 122 -2.24 -3.39 -6.34
N SER A 123 -3.02 -4.03 -5.49
CA SER A 123 -2.61 -5.12 -4.62
C SER A 123 -3.45 -6.37 -4.90
N ASN A 124 -2.79 -7.51 -5.03
CA ASN A 124 -3.41 -8.81 -5.18
C ASN A 124 -2.71 -9.79 -4.24
N ARG A 125 -3.44 -10.29 -3.25
CA ARG A 125 -2.88 -11.14 -2.20
C ARG A 125 -3.73 -12.38 -2.00
N GLU A 126 -3.05 -13.50 -1.89
CA GLU A 126 -3.64 -14.70 -1.31
C GLU A 126 -3.52 -14.60 0.21
N LEU A 127 -4.57 -15.01 0.91
CA LEU A 127 -4.62 -15.00 2.37
C LEU A 127 -4.49 -16.43 2.87
N PRO A 128 -3.42 -16.73 3.64
CA PRO A 128 -3.28 -18.05 4.23
C PRO A 128 -4.43 -18.30 5.23
N MET A 129 -4.94 -19.51 5.23
CA MET A 129 -5.89 -19.95 6.23
C MET A 129 -5.15 -20.52 7.44
N LEU A 130 -5.80 -20.53 8.59
CA LEU A 130 -5.29 -21.24 9.75
C LEU A 130 -5.24 -22.74 9.47
N THR A 131 -4.21 -23.40 9.96
CA THR A 131 -3.92 -24.82 9.69
C THR A 131 -5.02 -25.77 10.12
N THR A 132 -5.83 -25.40 11.10
CA THR A 132 -7.02 -26.12 11.54
C THR A 132 -8.14 -26.18 10.51
N ASP A 133 -8.15 -25.24 9.55
CA ASP A 133 -9.17 -25.14 8.51
C ASP A 133 -8.79 -25.92 7.23
N TYR A 134 -7.56 -26.43 7.16
CA TYR A 134 -7.14 -27.36 6.12
C TYR A 134 -7.68 -28.75 6.46
N GLY A 135 -8.88 -29.07 6.06
CA GLY A 135 -9.24 -30.44 5.81
C GLY A 135 -8.22 -31.02 4.82
N ASP A 136 -7.75 -32.22 5.05
CA ASP A 136 -6.50 -32.75 4.51
C ASP A 136 -6.32 -32.71 2.99
N GLU A 137 -7.34 -32.41 2.18
CA GLU A 137 -7.25 -32.57 0.73
C GLU A 137 -8.04 -31.54 -0.11
N THR A 138 -8.85 -30.68 0.47
CA THR A 138 -9.66 -29.75 -0.34
C THR A 138 -8.84 -28.52 -0.75
N ALA A 139 -8.71 -28.32 -2.05
CA ALA A 139 -8.14 -27.08 -2.58
C ALA A 139 -9.04 -25.88 -2.25
N PHE A 140 -8.44 -24.75 -1.97
CA PHE A 140 -9.15 -23.50 -1.74
C PHE A 140 -8.43 -22.33 -2.41
N GLU A 141 -9.17 -21.29 -2.73
CA GLU A 141 -8.68 -19.97 -3.09
C GLU A 141 -9.21 -18.96 -2.09
N ASN A 142 -8.30 -18.23 -1.46
CA ASN A 142 -8.62 -17.15 -0.53
C ASN A 142 -7.84 -15.93 -0.99
N ARG A 143 -8.51 -14.99 -1.67
CA ARG A 143 -7.86 -13.90 -2.39
C ARG A 143 -8.49 -12.54 -2.10
N GLN A 144 -7.64 -11.57 -1.81
CA GLN A 144 -8.00 -10.18 -1.70
C GLN A 144 -7.35 -9.40 -2.84
N ARG A 145 -8.13 -8.54 -3.48
CA ARG A 145 -7.67 -7.58 -4.50
C ARG A 145 -8.09 -6.19 -4.08
N GLU A 146 -7.17 -5.25 -4.20
CA GLU A 146 -7.41 -3.85 -3.88
C GLU A 146 -6.85 -2.97 -5.00
N GLN A 147 -7.62 -1.96 -5.39
CA GLN A 147 -7.19 -0.88 -6.26
C GLN A 147 -7.55 0.43 -5.57
N THR A 148 -6.56 1.26 -5.33
CA THR A 148 -6.75 2.57 -4.71
C THR A 148 -6.10 3.64 -5.56
N PHE A 149 -6.86 4.68 -5.88
CA PHE A 149 -6.38 5.93 -6.45
C PHE A 149 -6.52 7.04 -5.44
N ARG A 150 -5.47 7.84 -5.27
CA ARG A 150 -5.45 9.03 -4.43
C ARG A 150 -4.93 10.19 -5.25
N GLY A 151 -5.69 11.28 -5.33
CA GLY A 151 -5.30 12.51 -6.01
C GLY A 151 -5.40 13.69 -5.06
N VAL A 152 -4.40 14.57 -5.08
CA VAL A 152 -4.38 15.81 -4.30
C VAL A 152 -3.93 16.94 -5.20
N LEU A 153 -4.72 18.01 -5.23
CA LEU A 153 -4.34 19.29 -5.79
C LEU A 153 -4.05 20.27 -4.66
N SER A 154 -3.00 21.05 -4.80
CA SER A 154 -2.64 22.09 -3.85
C SER A 154 -2.30 23.39 -4.55
N TRP A 155 -2.60 24.49 -3.89
CA TRP A 155 -2.14 25.82 -4.22
C TRP A 155 -1.67 26.50 -2.95
N ASP A 156 -0.46 27.03 -2.98
CA ASP A 156 0.15 27.80 -1.90
C ASP A 156 0.56 29.17 -2.46
N HIS A 157 0.23 30.24 -1.76
CA HIS A 157 0.67 31.60 -2.06
C HIS A 157 1.45 32.17 -0.88
N ILE A 158 2.67 32.61 -1.15
CA ILE A 158 3.54 33.22 -0.12
C ILE A 158 3.91 34.62 -0.60
N LYS A 159 3.54 35.64 0.17
CA LYS A 159 3.87 37.02 -0.10
C LYS A 159 4.13 37.77 1.20
N GLU A 160 5.35 38.27 1.38
CA GLU A 160 5.81 39.07 2.53
C GLU A 160 5.26 38.67 3.91
N LYS A 161 4.01 39.08 4.19
CA LYS A 161 3.35 38.87 5.49
C LYS A 161 2.27 37.81 5.50
N TRP A 162 1.90 37.29 4.31
CA TRP A 162 0.83 36.34 4.13
C TRP A 162 1.34 35.03 3.57
N LYS A 163 0.82 33.95 4.12
CA LYS A 163 0.90 32.61 3.51
C LYS A 163 -0.52 32.04 3.48
N VAL A 164 -0.98 31.69 2.31
CA VAL A 164 -2.29 31.04 2.11
C VAL A 164 -2.07 29.72 1.39
N GLY A 165 -2.71 28.68 1.89
CA GLY A 165 -2.67 27.35 1.28
C GLY A 165 -4.07 26.78 1.15
N VAL A 166 -4.34 26.14 0.01
CA VAL A 166 -5.58 25.39 -0.25
C VAL A 166 -5.21 24.02 -0.82
N LYS A 167 -5.83 22.96 -0.29
CA LYS A 167 -5.66 21.59 -0.76
C LYS A 167 -7.03 20.94 -0.93
N GLY A 168 -7.18 20.21 -2.03
CA GLY A 168 -8.34 19.36 -2.28
C GLY A 168 -7.88 17.97 -2.67
N GLY A 169 -8.55 16.96 -2.18
CA GLY A 169 -8.18 15.59 -2.48
C GLY A 169 -9.36 14.66 -2.68
N TYR A 170 -9.09 13.62 -3.47
CA TYR A 170 -10.00 12.55 -3.79
C TYR A 170 -9.33 11.20 -3.61
N ILE A 171 -10.03 10.29 -2.98
CA ILE A 171 -9.61 8.90 -2.82
C ILE A 171 -10.72 8.00 -3.34
N HIS A 172 -10.35 7.09 -4.24
CA HIS A 172 -11.21 6.01 -4.69
C HIS A 172 -10.56 4.69 -4.33
N THR A 173 -11.25 3.86 -3.56
CA THR A 173 -10.82 2.50 -3.20
C THR A 173 -11.86 1.50 -3.69
N TRP A 174 -11.40 0.52 -4.45
CA TRP A 174 -12.15 -0.68 -4.78
C TRP A 174 -11.46 -1.87 -4.13
N MET A 175 -12.24 -2.69 -3.44
CA MET A 175 -11.76 -3.90 -2.78
C MET A 175 -12.65 -5.08 -3.14
N ALA A 176 -12.04 -6.21 -3.39
CA ALA A 176 -12.69 -7.47 -3.66
C ALA A 176 -12.06 -8.57 -2.81
N TYR A 177 -12.89 -9.32 -2.13
CA TYR A 177 -12.51 -10.52 -1.41
C TYR A 177 -13.29 -11.71 -1.96
N ASP A 178 -12.58 -12.78 -2.30
CA ASP A 178 -13.15 -14.03 -2.82
C ASP A 178 -12.56 -15.20 -2.02
N TYR A 179 -13.46 -15.99 -1.42
CA TYR A 179 -13.12 -17.27 -0.80
C TYR A 179 -13.91 -18.38 -1.51
N ARG A 180 -13.20 -19.34 -2.08
CA ARG A 180 -13.77 -20.49 -2.78
C ARG A 180 -13.12 -21.78 -2.27
N ARG A 181 -13.89 -22.86 -2.23
CA ARG A 181 -13.38 -24.21 -1.94
C ARG A 181 -13.77 -25.16 -3.06
N GLU A 182 -12.90 -26.09 -3.34
CA GLU A 182 -13.20 -27.22 -4.19
C GLU A 182 -14.06 -28.21 -3.38
N VAL A 183 -15.27 -28.48 -3.85
CA VAL A 183 -16.24 -29.38 -3.19
C VAL A 183 -16.32 -30.75 -3.84
N ALA A 184 -15.83 -30.86 -5.08
CA ALA A 184 -15.62 -32.09 -5.84
C ALA A 184 -14.55 -31.80 -6.90
N PRO A 185 -13.91 -32.81 -7.51
CA PRO A 185 -12.90 -32.60 -8.54
C PRO A 185 -13.38 -31.61 -9.61
N ASP A 186 -12.61 -30.53 -9.81
CA ASP A 186 -12.91 -29.42 -10.71
C ASP A 186 -14.21 -28.63 -10.44
N ASN A 187 -14.88 -28.89 -9.31
CA ASN A 187 -16.09 -28.20 -8.91
C ASN A 187 -15.85 -27.28 -7.70
N TRP A 188 -15.96 -25.97 -7.93
CA TRP A 188 -15.64 -24.93 -6.98
C TRP A 188 -16.89 -24.22 -6.45
N ALA A 189 -17.07 -24.24 -5.15
CA ALA A 189 -18.12 -23.48 -4.45
C ALA A 189 -17.58 -22.15 -3.95
N SER A 190 -18.33 -21.08 -4.23
CA SER A 190 -18.06 -19.75 -3.64
C SER A 190 -18.61 -19.72 -2.23
N MET A 191 -17.72 -19.65 -1.25
CA MET A 191 -18.08 -19.60 0.18
C MET A 191 -18.32 -18.17 0.64
N THR A 192 -17.48 -17.24 0.19
CA THR A 192 -17.61 -15.81 0.52
C THR A 192 -17.20 -14.98 -0.68
N ARG A 193 -18.01 -13.95 -0.96
CA ARG A 193 -17.70 -12.95 -1.98
C ARG A 193 -18.09 -11.57 -1.46
N SER A 194 -17.11 -10.71 -1.30
CA SER A 194 -17.31 -9.34 -0.85
C SER A 194 -16.74 -8.35 -1.88
N ARG A 195 -17.46 -7.25 -2.07
CA ARG A 195 -17.05 -6.14 -2.94
C ARG A 195 -17.33 -4.84 -2.21
N SER A 196 -16.36 -3.95 -2.19
CA SER A 196 -16.48 -2.64 -1.58
C SER A 196 -15.97 -1.56 -2.53
N LYS A 197 -16.66 -0.43 -2.56
CA LYS A 197 -16.23 0.80 -3.25
C LYS A 197 -16.39 1.95 -2.30
N ILE A 198 -15.31 2.70 -2.09
CA ILE A 198 -15.28 3.84 -1.19
C ILE A 198 -14.77 5.04 -1.98
N ASN A 199 -15.51 6.14 -1.91
CA ASN A 199 -15.10 7.44 -2.44
C ASN A 199 -15.00 8.42 -1.28
N THR A 200 -13.87 9.09 -1.15
CA THR A 200 -13.63 10.09 -0.11
C THR A 200 -13.16 11.39 -0.75
N PHE A 201 -13.75 12.48 -0.37
CA PHE A 201 -13.34 13.83 -0.75
C PHE A 201 -12.92 14.57 0.52
N TYR A 202 -11.90 15.38 0.41
CA TYR A 202 -11.49 16.26 1.49
C TYR A 202 -10.98 17.59 0.95
N GLY A 203 -11.11 18.62 1.76
CA GLY A 203 -10.60 19.95 1.49
C GLY A 203 -9.93 20.51 2.73
N GLN A 204 -8.90 21.31 2.55
CA GLN A 204 -8.21 22.03 3.62
C GLN A 204 -7.84 23.42 3.12
N ALA A 205 -8.05 24.43 3.93
CA ALA A 205 -7.54 25.78 3.72
C ALA A 205 -6.78 26.24 4.97
N GLU A 206 -5.66 26.89 4.75
CA GLU A 206 -4.86 27.50 5.82
C GLU A 206 -4.47 28.91 5.43
N ALA A 207 -4.45 29.83 6.39
CA ALA A 207 -3.98 31.17 6.23
C ALA A 207 -3.12 31.56 7.42
N GLU A 208 -1.95 32.11 7.13
CA GLU A 208 -1.01 32.64 8.11
C GLU A 208 -0.79 34.13 7.82
N TYR A 209 -0.83 34.95 8.85
CA TYR A 209 -0.52 36.38 8.77
C TYR A 209 0.50 36.77 9.81
N SER A 210 1.61 37.35 9.38
CA SER A 210 2.69 37.81 10.25
C SER A 210 2.96 39.30 10.02
N PRO A 211 2.27 40.22 10.74
CA PRO A 211 2.44 41.64 10.54
C PRO A 211 3.80 42.20 11.02
N GLY A 212 4.56 41.40 11.78
CA GLY A 212 5.87 41.77 12.27
C GLY A 212 6.57 40.63 13.02
N ARG A 213 7.81 40.84 13.45
CA ARG A 213 8.66 39.80 14.08
C ARG A 213 8.10 39.14 15.35
N LYS A 214 7.06 39.72 15.99
CA LYS A 214 6.52 39.26 17.29
C LYS A 214 5.10 38.69 17.21
N TRP A 215 4.39 38.83 16.10
CA TRP A 215 2.99 38.42 16.00
C TRP A 215 2.78 37.44 14.85
N PHE A 216 2.06 36.37 15.13
CA PHE A 216 1.76 35.30 14.21
C PHE A 216 0.31 34.84 14.41
N PHE A 217 -0.48 34.83 13.36
CA PHE A 217 -1.88 34.39 13.36
C PHE A 217 -2.07 33.24 12.37
N THR A 218 -2.68 32.16 12.83
CA THR A 218 -2.98 30.98 11.98
C THR A 218 -4.46 30.64 12.05
N SER A 219 -5.05 30.36 10.91
CA SER A 219 -6.41 29.84 10.79
C SER A 219 -6.38 28.60 9.90
N ASN A 220 -7.01 27.51 10.33
CA ASN A 220 -7.16 26.27 9.58
C ASN A 220 -8.62 25.85 9.55
N VAL A 221 -9.09 25.43 8.36
CA VAL A 221 -10.40 24.79 8.13
C VAL A 221 -10.17 23.47 7.40
N SER A 222 -10.74 22.40 7.91
CA SER A 222 -10.68 21.07 7.31
C SER A 222 -12.02 20.35 7.37
#